data_641437b3f760e84fdd65902fcb98cf46
#
_entry.id   641437b3f760e84fdd65902fcb98cf46
#
_cell.length_a   1.000
_cell.length_b   1.000
_cell.length_c   1.000
_cell.angle_alpha   90.00
_cell.angle_beta   90.00
_cell.angle_gamma   90.00
#
_symmetry.space_group_name_H-M   'P 1'
#
loop_
_entity.id
_entity.type
_entity.pdbx_description
1 polymer ?
#
loop_
_entity_poly.entity_id
_entity_poly.type
_entity_poly.pdbx_seq_one_letter_code
_entity_poly.pdbx_strand_id
1 'polypeptide(L)'
;MQERSDFPIAIIGAGFAGIGAAIQLKKAGIQSFTIFERSSEIGGTWRDNTYPGAACDVPSHVYSLSFEQNPNWSRRYATSSEIQEYLLGVVDKHELRERMRLDTEIVEARFDEESGSWFLTTNEGEAFTGRVVIAGVGGLVDPSYPNIAGLDQFEGEMMHTARWDHDVDLTNKRVAVIGTGASAVQVVPSIAPIVAMLSVFQRTPAWVVGKFDALYPNWLRRFLARVPFFLRASRFVKYWTSELRGPIVFFNSRILSRIGVALSIWNLRRQVKDPELRQRLTPDFQFGCKRVLVSDDYWASFERENVDLVIDSIEGIESKGIRTKDGSLHEADAIVLATGFKLGLATAPFPIIGRQGRTLDEAWAGGAVAYKGMTVAGFPNWFIMMGPNTGPGHTSVLVYTEAQISHALQAIKTLMAENLKYMDIRQDVQDQYNASIQKRMKHMVWGGCKSWYLNEDGSNHSLYPGFAAEYVLRTRKLRSEDYETAAF
;
A
#
# COMPACT_ATOMS: atom_id res chain seq x y z
N MET A 1 9.36 35.89 -4.88
CA MET A 1 8.82 35.46 -3.56
C MET A 1 10.02 35.35 -2.64
N GLN A 2 10.09 36.19 -1.59
CA GLN A 2 11.13 36.06 -0.58
C GLN A 2 11.00 34.67 0.06
N GLU A 3 12.12 33.93 0.17
CA GLU A 3 12.19 32.69 0.94
C GLU A 3 11.78 33.03 2.39
N ARG A 4 10.59 32.57 2.78
CA ARG A 4 10.23 32.54 4.20
C ARG A 4 10.89 31.31 4.80
N SER A 5 12.07 31.48 5.36
CA SER A 5 12.78 30.47 6.19
C SER A 5 11.96 30.02 7.41
N ASP A 6 10.88 30.73 7.71
CA ASP A 6 10.09 30.62 8.95
C ASP A 6 8.85 29.74 8.79
N PHE A 7 8.73 28.93 7.73
CA PHE A 7 7.60 28.03 7.51
C PHE A 7 8.09 26.58 7.35
N PRO A 8 8.59 25.95 8.41
CA PRO A 8 9.13 24.60 8.34
C PRO A 8 8.04 23.56 8.10
N ILE A 9 8.28 22.65 7.17
CA ILE A 9 7.38 21.53 6.85
C ILE A 9 8.07 20.23 7.22
N ALA A 10 7.39 19.39 7.99
CA ALA A 10 7.83 18.05 8.27
C ALA A 10 7.17 17.05 7.30
N ILE A 11 7.97 16.20 6.69
CA ILE A 11 7.50 15.07 5.88
C ILE A 11 7.92 13.80 6.62
N ILE A 12 6.96 12.95 6.99
CA ILE A 12 7.24 11.72 7.70
C ILE A 12 7.14 10.55 6.72
N GLY A 13 8.25 9.82 6.55
CA GLY A 13 8.41 8.70 5.62
C GLY A 13 9.04 9.10 4.29
N ALA A 14 10.08 8.36 3.87
CA ALA A 14 10.81 8.51 2.62
C ALA A 14 10.42 7.43 1.57
N GLY A 15 9.15 7.04 1.53
CA GLY A 15 8.55 6.26 0.45
C GLY A 15 8.04 7.16 -0.69
N PHE A 16 7.27 6.59 -1.63
CA PHE A 16 6.68 7.35 -2.75
C PHE A 16 5.96 8.62 -2.35
N ALA A 17 5.21 8.58 -1.24
CA ALA A 17 4.41 9.72 -0.80
C ALA A 17 5.29 10.89 -0.34
N GLY A 18 6.25 10.63 0.54
CA GLY A 18 7.15 11.68 1.04
C GLY A 18 8.09 12.22 -0.02
N ILE A 19 8.69 11.36 -0.85
CA ILE A 19 9.53 11.76 -1.98
C ILE A 19 8.71 12.61 -2.97
N GLY A 20 7.49 12.15 -3.32
CA GLY A 20 6.60 12.89 -4.21
C GLY A 20 6.22 14.27 -3.66
N ALA A 21 5.90 14.37 -2.36
CA ALA A 21 5.61 15.62 -1.68
C ALA A 21 6.81 16.57 -1.71
N ALA A 22 8.00 16.11 -1.36
CA ALA A 22 9.23 16.89 -1.36
C ALA A 22 9.55 17.49 -2.74
N ILE A 23 9.41 16.67 -3.80
CA ILE A 23 9.61 17.16 -5.19
C ILE A 23 8.62 18.26 -5.54
N GLN A 24 7.34 18.09 -5.17
CA GLN A 24 6.31 19.09 -5.50
C GLN A 24 6.48 20.37 -4.68
N LEU A 25 6.92 20.31 -3.43
CA LEU A 25 7.31 21.46 -2.63
C LEU A 25 8.48 22.20 -3.28
N LYS A 26 9.56 21.48 -3.63
CA LYS A 26 10.74 22.05 -4.32
C LYS A 26 10.35 22.72 -5.65
N LYS A 27 9.51 22.07 -6.46
CA LYS A 27 8.96 22.65 -7.71
C LYS A 27 8.10 23.90 -7.48
N ALA A 28 7.45 24.00 -6.33
CA ALA A 28 6.67 25.17 -5.94
C ALA A 28 7.51 26.32 -5.34
N GLY A 29 8.82 26.16 -5.23
CA GLY A 29 9.74 27.14 -4.62
C GLY A 29 9.76 27.10 -3.10
N ILE A 30 9.19 26.05 -2.47
CA ILE A 30 9.17 25.88 -1.02
C ILE A 30 10.36 25.00 -0.64
N GLN A 31 11.36 25.58 0.01
CA GLN A 31 12.61 24.93 0.35
C GLN A 31 12.70 24.53 1.84
N SER A 32 11.87 25.10 2.72
CA SER A 32 11.89 24.84 4.16
C SER A 32 11.12 23.56 4.51
N PHE A 33 11.71 22.39 4.19
CA PHE A 33 11.15 21.10 4.58
C PHE A 33 12.24 20.10 4.98
N THR A 34 11.88 19.18 5.84
CA THR A 34 12.73 18.05 6.27
C THR A 34 11.95 16.75 6.13
N ILE A 35 12.58 15.70 5.61
CA ILE A 35 12.03 14.35 5.48
C ILE A 35 12.62 13.50 6.59
N PHE A 36 11.76 12.87 7.40
CA PHE A 36 12.14 11.94 8.46
C PHE A 36 11.87 10.52 7.99
N GLU A 37 12.85 9.65 8.02
CA GLU A 37 12.74 8.23 7.71
C GLU A 37 13.35 7.41 8.83
N ARG A 38 12.58 6.45 9.35
CA ARG A 38 13.01 5.61 10.47
C ARG A 38 14.11 4.62 10.12
N SER A 39 14.29 4.33 8.85
CA SER A 39 15.30 3.38 8.37
C SER A 39 16.51 4.10 7.81
N SER A 40 17.60 3.34 7.66
CA SER A 40 18.88 3.81 7.14
C SER A 40 18.88 4.12 5.63
N GLU A 41 17.82 3.76 4.91
CA GLU A 41 17.69 4.06 3.48
C GLU A 41 16.22 4.37 3.13
N ILE A 42 16.01 5.09 2.04
CA ILE A 42 14.71 5.45 1.48
C ILE A 42 14.03 4.26 0.81
N GLY A 43 12.73 4.38 0.48
CA GLY A 43 12.03 3.43 -0.40
C GLY A 43 10.77 2.82 0.21
N GLY A 44 10.67 2.77 1.55
CA GLY A 44 9.50 2.23 2.26
C GLY A 44 9.16 0.81 1.82
N THR A 45 7.95 0.57 1.34
CA THR A 45 7.47 -0.75 0.89
C THR A 45 8.45 -1.46 -0.06
N TRP A 46 9.13 -0.76 -0.94
CA TRP A 46 9.99 -1.36 -1.97
C TRP A 46 11.42 -1.63 -1.48
N ARG A 47 11.85 -0.95 -0.43
CA ARG A 47 13.03 -1.31 0.35
C ARG A 47 12.78 -2.57 1.19
N ASP A 48 11.59 -2.66 1.83
CA ASP A 48 11.29 -3.67 2.84
C ASP A 48 10.85 -5.02 2.23
N ASN A 49 10.21 -5.01 1.05
CA ASN A 49 9.69 -6.22 0.42
C ASN A 49 10.65 -6.73 -0.66
N THR A 50 11.59 -7.57 -0.26
CA THR A 50 12.66 -8.10 -1.11
C THR A 50 12.58 -9.62 -1.32
N TYR A 51 11.48 -10.26 -0.91
CA TYR A 51 11.28 -11.70 -1.10
C TYR A 51 11.35 -12.11 -2.59
N PRO A 52 11.73 -13.35 -2.90
CA PRO A 52 11.82 -13.83 -4.28
C PRO A 52 10.52 -13.63 -5.05
N GLY A 53 10.62 -13.01 -6.22
CA GLY A 53 9.46 -12.70 -7.06
C GLY A 53 8.71 -11.42 -6.69
N ALA A 54 9.15 -10.67 -5.67
CA ALA A 54 8.54 -9.40 -5.28
C ALA A 54 8.48 -8.42 -6.46
N ALA A 55 7.27 -8.03 -6.84
CA ALA A 55 7.01 -7.15 -7.97
C ALA A 55 5.69 -6.38 -7.79
N CYS A 56 5.54 -5.28 -8.48
CA CYS A 56 4.27 -4.57 -8.49
C CYS A 56 3.20 -5.34 -9.28
N ASP A 57 1.96 -5.23 -8.84
CA ASP A 57 0.77 -5.76 -9.52
C ASP A 57 0.06 -4.69 -10.38
N VAL A 58 0.66 -3.51 -10.48
CA VAL A 58 0.23 -2.40 -11.35
C VAL A 58 1.26 -2.19 -12.46
N PRO A 59 0.83 -1.90 -13.71
CA PRO A 59 1.78 -1.66 -14.81
C PRO A 59 2.78 -0.54 -14.51
N SER A 60 4.06 -0.77 -14.77
CA SER A 60 5.20 0.10 -14.41
C SER A 60 5.05 1.56 -14.84
N HIS A 61 4.50 1.81 -16.05
CA HIS A 61 4.27 3.18 -16.52
C HIS A 61 3.16 3.91 -15.74
N VAL A 62 2.30 3.20 -15.01
CA VAL A 62 1.30 3.80 -14.11
C VAL A 62 1.83 3.85 -12.68
N TYR A 63 2.62 2.84 -12.28
CA TYR A 63 3.24 2.79 -10.97
C TYR A 63 4.59 3.52 -10.96
N SER A 64 4.56 4.79 -11.26
CA SER A 64 5.65 5.76 -11.20
C SER A 64 5.05 7.14 -10.98
N LEU A 65 5.81 8.08 -10.46
CA LEU A 65 5.35 9.47 -10.31
C LEU A 65 5.05 10.05 -11.70
N SER A 66 3.88 10.68 -11.87
CA SER A 66 3.44 11.16 -13.18
C SER A 66 4.35 12.26 -13.73
N PHE A 67 5.01 12.97 -12.85
CA PHE A 67 5.95 14.06 -13.14
C PHE A 67 7.42 13.62 -13.18
N GLU A 68 7.70 12.31 -12.91
CA GLU A 68 9.03 11.67 -13.00
C GLU A 68 8.89 10.27 -13.63
N GLN A 69 8.49 10.24 -14.91
CA GLN A 69 8.29 8.96 -15.60
C GLN A 69 9.62 8.32 -15.97
N ASN A 70 9.71 6.99 -15.81
CA ASN A 70 10.86 6.20 -16.19
C ASN A 70 10.61 5.49 -17.54
N PRO A 71 11.37 5.78 -18.62
CA PRO A 71 11.27 5.05 -19.89
C PRO A 71 12.00 3.71 -19.87
N ASN A 72 12.81 3.45 -18.84
CA ASN A 72 13.77 2.36 -18.80
C ASN A 72 13.28 1.10 -18.09
N TRP A 73 12.00 1.05 -17.68
CA TRP A 73 11.45 -0.17 -17.08
C TRP A 73 11.75 -1.40 -17.93
N SER A 74 12.25 -2.46 -17.30
CA SER A 74 12.61 -3.70 -17.98
C SER A 74 11.40 -4.48 -18.47
N ARG A 75 10.26 -4.33 -17.77
CA ARG A 75 9.06 -5.13 -18.00
C ARG A 75 7.77 -4.38 -17.64
N ARG A 76 6.64 -4.99 -18.03
CA ARG A 76 5.31 -4.41 -17.78
C ARG A 76 5.01 -4.21 -16.31
N TYR A 77 5.47 -5.10 -15.45
CA TYR A 77 5.28 -5.05 -13.99
C TYR A 77 6.64 -5.13 -13.31
N ALA A 78 7.17 -3.98 -12.92
CA ALA A 78 8.51 -3.85 -12.38
C ALA A 78 8.71 -4.66 -11.09
N THR A 79 9.92 -5.21 -10.93
CA THR A 79 10.34 -5.89 -9.71
C THR A 79 10.54 -4.89 -8.57
N SER A 80 10.56 -5.39 -7.33
CA SER A 80 10.85 -4.58 -6.15
C SER A 80 12.17 -3.82 -6.28
N SER A 81 13.24 -4.50 -6.70
CA SER A 81 14.56 -3.89 -6.89
C SER A 81 14.55 -2.76 -7.91
N GLU A 82 13.86 -2.96 -9.06
CA GLU A 82 13.78 -1.95 -10.12
C GLU A 82 12.98 -0.71 -9.67
N ILE A 83 11.97 -0.89 -8.80
CA ILE A 83 11.23 0.23 -8.22
C ILE A 83 12.06 0.95 -7.17
N GLN A 84 12.82 0.23 -6.36
CA GLN A 84 13.74 0.82 -5.39
C GLN A 84 14.83 1.64 -6.10
N GLU A 85 15.44 1.11 -7.15
CA GLU A 85 16.42 1.83 -7.98
C GLU A 85 15.82 3.10 -8.60
N TYR A 86 14.57 3.02 -9.07
CA TYR A 86 13.83 4.18 -9.56
C TYR A 86 13.70 5.28 -8.49
N LEU A 87 13.30 4.92 -7.26
CA LEU A 87 13.16 5.87 -6.16
C LEU A 87 14.50 6.51 -5.78
N LEU A 88 15.55 5.71 -5.67
CA LEU A 88 16.91 6.20 -5.42
C LEU A 88 17.34 7.21 -6.50
N GLY A 89 17.17 6.86 -7.77
CA GLY A 89 17.50 7.76 -8.89
C GLY A 89 16.67 9.04 -8.90
N VAL A 90 15.40 9.00 -8.47
CA VAL A 90 14.54 10.19 -8.33
C VAL A 90 15.03 11.10 -7.19
N VAL A 91 15.40 10.51 -6.06
CA VAL A 91 15.94 11.26 -4.90
C VAL A 91 17.25 11.97 -5.28
N ASP A 92 18.15 11.27 -5.95
CA ASP A 92 19.45 11.84 -6.37
C ASP A 92 19.24 12.92 -7.44
N LYS A 93 18.39 12.69 -8.44
CA LYS A 93 18.05 13.68 -9.47
C LYS A 93 17.51 15.00 -8.91
N HIS A 94 16.74 14.90 -7.83
CA HIS A 94 16.14 16.07 -7.19
C HIS A 94 16.94 16.59 -6.00
N GLU A 95 18.12 16.02 -5.73
CA GLU A 95 19.02 16.43 -4.63
C GLU A 95 18.28 16.49 -3.28
N LEU A 96 17.52 15.41 -2.96
CA LEU A 96 16.71 15.40 -1.75
C LEU A 96 17.45 14.87 -0.53
N ARG A 97 18.60 14.20 -0.71
CA ARG A 97 19.33 13.56 0.41
C ARG A 97 19.73 14.56 1.51
N GLU A 98 20.10 15.79 1.14
CA GLU A 98 20.44 16.85 2.08
C GLU A 98 19.26 17.33 2.95
N ARG A 99 18.04 16.97 2.55
CA ARG A 99 16.79 17.28 3.25
C ARG A 99 16.26 16.08 4.06
N MET A 100 16.99 14.98 4.09
CA MET A 100 16.58 13.74 4.77
C MET A 100 17.31 13.54 6.08
N ARG A 101 16.57 13.10 7.06
CA ARG A 101 17.08 12.55 8.31
C ARG A 101 16.69 11.07 8.31
N LEU A 102 17.65 10.24 7.92
CA LEU A 102 17.53 8.79 8.00
C LEU A 102 17.77 8.32 9.44
N ASP A 103 17.44 7.06 9.73
CA ASP A 103 17.53 6.47 11.09
C ASP A 103 16.80 7.31 12.16
N THR A 104 15.80 8.10 11.71
CA THR A 104 15.08 9.04 12.58
C THR A 104 13.58 8.71 12.57
N GLU A 105 13.12 8.05 13.62
CA GLU A 105 11.73 7.71 13.82
C GLU A 105 11.01 8.80 14.62
N ILE A 106 9.86 9.26 14.13
CA ILE A 106 8.97 10.12 14.89
C ILE A 106 8.12 9.23 15.81
N VAL A 107 8.19 9.48 17.10
CA VAL A 107 7.51 8.69 18.14
C VAL A 107 6.35 9.43 18.82
N GLU A 108 6.27 10.74 18.67
CA GLU A 108 5.13 11.57 19.11
C GLU A 108 4.99 12.79 18.21
N ALA A 109 3.76 13.24 18.01
CA ALA A 109 3.43 14.54 17.41
C ALA A 109 2.35 15.26 18.22
N ARG A 110 2.60 16.51 18.58
CA ARG A 110 1.70 17.34 19.36
C ARG A 110 1.48 18.69 18.71
N PHE A 111 0.22 19.08 18.51
CA PHE A 111 -0.13 20.39 18.01
C PHE A 111 -0.18 21.41 19.17
N ASP A 112 0.45 22.55 18.95
CA ASP A 112 0.37 23.71 19.83
C ASP A 112 -0.50 24.78 19.21
N GLU A 113 -1.62 25.10 19.85
CA GLU A 113 -2.60 26.05 19.35
C GLU A 113 -2.10 27.50 19.42
N GLU A 114 -1.20 27.81 20.34
CA GLU A 114 -0.68 29.16 20.51
C GLU A 114 0.24 29.54 19.32
N SER A 115 1.18 28.68 18.97
CA SER A 115 2.11 28.89 17.83
C SER A 115 1.52 28.41 16.50
N GLY A 116 0.47 27.57 16.50
CA GLY A 116 -0.08 26.91 15.33
C GLY A 116 0.92 25.94 14.67
N SER A 117 1.73 25.27 15.47
CA SER A 117 2.80 24.42 15.01
C SER A 117 2.71 23.02 15.63
N TRP A 118 3.28 22.05 14.95
CA TRP A 118 3.45 20.69 15.43
C TRP A 118 4.83 20.53 16.05
N PHE A 119 4.89 19.99 17.26
CA PHE A 119 6.10 19.52 17.91
C PHE A 119 6.21 18.00 17.66
N LEU A 120 7.26 17.61 17.00
CA LEU A 120 7.57 16.22 16.67
C LEU A 120 8.72 15.76 17.54
N THR A 121 8.57 14.64 18.23
CA THR A 121 9.62 14.02 19.05
C THR A 121 10.18 12.81 18.31
N THR A 122 11.50 12.72 18.21
CA THR A 122 12.19 11.57 17.61
C THR A 122 12.46 10.48 18.64
N ASN A 123 12.79 9.28 18.16
CA ASN A 123 13.22 8.15 18.99
C ASN A 123 14.47 8.46 19.86
N GLU A 124 15.27 9.45 19.47
CA GLU A 124 16.44 9.92 20.24
C GLU A 124 16.10 11.04 21.23
N GLY A 125 14.82 11.46 21.28
CA GLY A 125 14.36 12.54 22.17
C GLY A 125 14.60 13.94 21.62
N GLU A 126 15.05 14.08 20.37
CA GLU A 126 15.13 15.39 19.72
C GLU A 126 13.73 15.94 19.41
N ALA A 127 13.56 17.24 19.57
CA ALA A 127 12.34 17.95 19.20
C ALA A 127 12.52 18.70 17.87
N PHE A 128 11.52 18.58 17.00
CA PHE A 128 11.44 19.32 15.75
C PHE A 128 10.10 20.05 15.66
N THR A 129 10.12 21.30 15.19
CA THR A 129 8.91 22.09 15.03
C THR A 129 8.55 22.22 13.56
N GLY A 130 7.31 21.85 13.20
CA GLY A 130 6.77 21.97 11.84
C GLY A 130 5.46 22.76 11.82
N ARG A 131 5.32 23.71 10.90
CA ARG A 131 4.06 24.41 10.65
C ARG A 131 3.03 23.54 9.97
N VAL A 132 3.50 22.61 9.16
CA VAL A 132 2.72 21.62 8.43
C VAL A 132 3.40 20.27 8.56
N VAL A 133 2.61 19.21 8.68
CA VAL A 133 3.07 17.82 8.60
C VAL A 133 2.42 17.13 7.42
N ILE A 134 3.25 16.47 6.60
CA ILE A 134 2.82 15.54 5.55
C ILE A 134 3.19 14.13 6.00
N ALA A 135 2.18 13.37 6.44
CA ALA A 135 2.38 12.02 6.96
C ALA A 135 2.30 10.98 5.84
N GLY A 136 3.44 10.58 5.33
CA GLY A 136 3.61 9.54 4.30
C GLY A 136 4.07 8.19 4.85
N VAL A 137 3.59 7.81 6.03
CA VAL A 137 4.01 6.63 6.80
C VAL A 137 3.67 5.29 6.16
N GLY A 138 2.77 5.28 5.17
CA GLY A 138 2.34 4.06 4.48
C GLY A 138 1.42 3.17 5.32
N GLY A 139 0.77 2.19 4.67
CA GLY A 139 -0.15 1.25 5.33
C GLY A 139 0.31 -0.22 5.28
N LEU A 140 1.37 -0.52 4.52
CA LEU A 140 1.92 -1.89 4.38
C LEU A 140 3.34 -1.90 4.94
N VAL A 141 3.48 -1.72 6.24
CA VAL A 141 4.76 -1.51 6.90
C VAL A 141 5.03 -2.60 7.94
N ASP A 142 4.09 -2.80 8.86
CA ASP A 142 4.27 -3.75 9.96
C ASP A 142 3.70 -5.11 9.60
N PRO A 143 4.50 -6.21 9.63
CA PRO A 143 4.04 -7.54 9.33
C PRO A 143 2.97 -8.01 10.33
N SER A 144 1.98 -8.75 9.82
CA SER A 144 0.96 -9.39 10.64
C SER A 144 1.33 -10.85 10.88
N TYR A 145 1.80 -11.15 12.07
CA TYR A 145 2.06 -12.54 12.48
C TYR A 145 0.74 -13.25 12.84
N PRO A 146 0.55 -14.50 12.41
CA PRO A 146 -0.67 -15.24 12.71
C PRO A 146 -0.71 -15.67 14.18
N ASN A 147 -1.91 -15.71 14.75
CA ASN A 147 -2.10 -16.30 16.09
C ASN A 147 -2.22 -17.83 15.95
N ILE A 148 -1.10 -18.51 15.84
CA ILE A 148 -0.97 -19.95 15.75
C ILE A 148 -0.17 -20.43 16.98
N ALA A 149 -0.64 -21.45 17.68
CA ALA A 149 0.07 -22.00 18.81
C ALA A 149 1.44 -22.59 18.41
N GLY A 150 2.46 -22.38 19.22
CA GLY A 150 3.78 -22.97 19.02
C GLY A 150 4.67 -22.29 17.97
N LEU A 151 4.36 -21.04 17.54
CA LEU A 151 5.23 -20.26 16.64
C LEU A 151 6.68 -20.18 17.13
N ASP A 152 6.87 -20.08 18.44
CA ASP A 152 8.16 -20.00 19.14
C ASP A 152 8.84 -21.35 19.37
N GLN A 153 8.16 -22.46 19.06
CA GLN A 153 8.67 -23.83 19.25
C GLN A 153 9.37 -24.38 18.00
N PHE A 154 9.24 -23.69 16.87
CA PHE A 154 9.84 -24.17 15.63
C PHE A 154 11.37 -24.02 15.69
N GLU A 155 12.08 -25.13 15.44
CA GLU A 155 13.55 -25.20 15.49
C GLU A 155 14.22 -24.84 14.15
N GLY A 156 13.43 -24.74 13.04
CA GLY A 156 13.93 -24.35 11.73
C GLY A 156 13.90 -22.82 11.51
N GLU A 157 14.13 -22.41 10.28
CA GLU A 157 14.14 -21.02 9.90
C GLU A 157 12.70 -20.46 9.75
N MET A 158 12.40 -19.32 10.35
CA MET A 158 11.09 -18.68 10.20
C MET A 158 11.25 -17.22 9.77
N MET A 159 10.60 -16.86 8.67
CA MET A 159 10.64 -15.49 8.16
C MET A 159 9.28 -15.02 7.66
N HIS A 160 9.03 -13.72 7.75
CA HIS A 160 7.86 -13.08 7.14
C HIS A 160 8.27 -12.49 5.79
N THR A 161 7.38 -12.54 4.77
CA THR A 161 7.67 -11.97 3.44
C THR A 161 8.10 -10.50 3.48
N ALA A 162 7.59 -9.71 4.42
CA ALA A 162 8.00 -8.31 4.61
C ALA A 162 9.33 -8.12 5.38
N ARG A 163 9.95 -9.21 5.82
CA ARG A 163 11.23 -9.24 6.53
C ARG A 163 11.98 -10.48 6.05
N TRP A 164 12.24 -10.50 4.74
CA TRP A 164 12.91 -11.62 4.10
C TRP A 164 14.37 -11.67 4.52
N ASP A 165 14.81 -12.82 4.99
CA ASP A 165 16.20 -13.08 5.33
C ASP A 165 16.91 -13.67 4.12
N HIS A 166 17.83 -12.90 3.54
CA HIS A 166 18.60 -13.30 2.37
C HIS A 166 19.76 -14.24 2.68
N ASP A 167 20.14 -14.38 3.95
CA ASP A 167 21.20 -15.29 4.38
C ASP A 167 20.69 -16.73 4.49
N VAL A 168 19.36 -16.94 4.50
CA VAL A 168 18.75 -18.26 4.55
C VAL A 168 18.67 -18.85 3.14
N ASP A 169 19.48 -19.89 2.87
CA ASP A 169 19.37 -20.67 1.63
C ASP A 169 18.25 -21.71 1.73
N LEU A 170 17.25 -21.58 0.87
CA LEU A 170 16.11 -22.51 0.77
C LEU A 170 16.36 -23.67 -0.24
N THR A 171 17.51 -23.73 -0.89
CA THR A 171 17.83 -24.76 -1.90
C THR A 171 17.78 -26.16 -1.26
N ASN A 172 17.02 -27.06 -1.90
CA ASN A 172 16.81 -28.44 -1.45
C ASN A 172 16.23 -28.59 -0.02
N LYS A 173 15.63 -27.55 0.53
CA LYS A 173 14.92 -27.61 1.83
C LYS A 173 13.44 -27.93 1.67
N ARG A 174 12.81 -28.45 2.71
CA ARG A 174 11.36 -28.54 2.84
C ARG A 174 10.87 -27.21 3.36
N VAL A 175 10.02 -26.54 2.59
CA VAL A 175 9.56 -25.18 2.92
C VAL A 175 8.03 -25.18 3.07
N ALA A 176 7.54 -24.58 4.13
CA ALA A 176 6.12 -24.32 4.33
C ALA A 176 5.82 -22.84 4.08
N VAL A 177 4.81 -22.52 3.26
CA VAL A 177 4.31 -21.15 3.05
C VAL A 177 2.92 -21.03 3.65
N ILE A 178 2.74 -20.16 4.64
CA ILE A 178 1.44 -19.90 5.26
C ILE A 178 0.80 -18.65 4.63
N GLY A 179 -0.28 -18.86 3.87
CA GLY A 179 -1.04 -17.79 3.21
C GLY A 179 -1.11 -17.91 1.70
N THR A 180 -2.12 -17.26 1.11
CA THR A 180 -2.45 -17.28 -0.33
C THR A 180 -2.72 -15.88 -0.87
N GLY A 181 -2.18 -14.84 -0.20
CA GLY A 181 -2.34 -13.43 -0.58
C GLY A 181 -1.35 -12.97 -1.65
N ALA A 182 -1.24 -11.64 -1.81
CA ALA A 182 -0.43 -11.02 -2.85
C ALA A 182 1.06 -11.41 -2.79
N SER A 183 1.64 -11.57 -1.60
CA SER A 183 3.03 -12.03 -1.46
C SER A 183 3.17 -13.53 -1.78
N ALA A 184 2.21 -14.36 -1.35
CA ALA A 184 2.25 -15.80 -1.61
C ALA A 184 2.21 -16.12 -3.11
N VAL A 185 1.36 -15.42 -3.91
CA VAL A 185 1.27 -15.66 -5.35
C VAL A 185 2.53 -15.26 -6.13
N GLN A 186 3.48 -14.60 -5.47
CA GLN A 186 4.77 -14.22 -6.03
C GLN A 186 5.91 -15.09 -5.49
N VAL A 187 5.95 -15.36 -4.18
CA VAL A 187 7.02 -16.16 -3.58
C VAL A 187 6.91 -17.64 -3.96
N VAL A 188 5.70 -18.21 -3.97
CA VAL A 188 5.47 -19.63 -4.29
C VAL A 188 6.08 -20.02 -5.64
N PRO A 189 5.74 -19.39 -6.79
CA PRO A 189 6.35 -19.78 -8.07
C PRO A 189 7.84 -19.49 -8.11
N SER A 190 8.35 -18.55 -7.33
CA SER A 190 9.76 -18.19 -7.31
C SER A 190 10.64 -19.20 -6.57
N ILE A 191 10.13 -19.80 -5.48
CA ILE A 191 10.91 -20.76 -4.68
C ILE A 191 10.62 -22.22 -5.05
N ALA A 192 9.45 -22.53 -5.61
CA ALA A 192 9.09 -23.90 -6.02
C ALA A 192 10.15 -24.63 -6.87
N PRO A 193 10.89 -23.96 -7.79
CA PRO A 193 11.93 -24.62 -8.58
C PRO A 193 13.18 -25.04 -7.81
N ILE A 194 13.46 -24.44 -6.64
CA ILE A 194 14.73 -24.61 -5.93
C ILE A 194 14.61 -25.44 -4.65
N VAL A 195 13.41 -25.57 -4.08
CA VAL A 195 13.16 -26.30 -2.84
C VAL A 195 12.95 -27.80 -3.10
N ALA A 196 13.25 -28.65 -2.12
CA ALA A 196 12.99 -30.08 -2.21
C ALA A 196 11.49 -30.38 -2.15
N MET A 197 10.78 -29.70 -1.24
CA MET A 197 9.33 -29.81 -1.04
C MET A 197 8.76 -28.47 -0.63
N LEU A 198 7.62 -28.09 -1.18
CA LEU A 198 6.90 -26.86 -0.86
C LEU A 198 5.47 -27.18 -0.43
N SER A 199 5.16 -26.97 0.84
CA SER A 199 3.80 -27.11 1.39
C SER A 199 3.15 -25.73 1.49
N VAL A 200 2.08 -25.49 0.72
CA VAL A 200 1.36 -24.21 0.72
C VAL A 200 0.06 -24.33 1.49
N PHE A 201 -0.01 -23.67 2.65
CA PHE A 201 -1.17 -23.71 3.55
C PHE A 201 -2.22 -22.70 3.12
N GLN A 202 -3.33 -23.22 2.61
CA GLN A 202 -4.44 -22.44 2.09
C GLN A 202 -5.66 -22.50 3.01
N ARG A 203 -5.93 -21.43 3.75
CA ARG A 203 -7.21 -21.29 4.48
C ARG A 203 -8.36 -20.95 3.55
N THR A 204 -8.12 -20.09 2.59
CA THR A 204 -9.11 -19.60 1.61
C THR A 204 -8.41 -19.40 0.28
N PRO A 205 -8.87 -19.98 -0.83
CA PRO A 205 -8.30 -19.72 -2.13
C PRO A 205 -8.52 -18.25 -2.56
N ALA A 206 -7.70 -17.76 -3.49
CA ALA A 206 -7.78 -16.40 -3.99
C ALA A 206 -8.25 -16.36 -5.45
N TRP A 207 -9.01 -15.32 -5.82
CA TRP A 207 -9.27 -15.03 -7.23
C TRP A 207 -7.99 -14.48 -7.87
N VAL A 208 -7.45 -15.20 -8.86
CA VAL A 208 -6.23 -14.81 -9.58
C VAL A 208 -6.57 -14.68 -11.08
N VAL A 209 -6.21 -13.57 -11.68
CA VAL A 209 -6.34 -13.34 -13.12
C VAL A 209 -4.96 -13.27 -13.77
N GLY A 210 -4.90 -13.46 -15.09
CA GLY A 210 -3.63 -13.37 -15.82
C GLY A 210 -2.99 -12.00 -15.70
N LYS A 211 -1.71 -11.98 -15.34
CA LYS A 211 -0.87 -10.79 -15.25
C LYS A 211 -0.44 -10.33 -16.64
N PHE A 212 -0.21 -11.30 -17.56
CA PHE A 212 0.30 -11.08 -18.91
C PHE A 212 1.54 -10.19 -18.90
N ASP A 213 2.47 -10.53 -18.00
CA ASP A 213 3.73 -9.81 -17.89
C ASP A 213 4.60 -10.03 -19.11
N ALA A 214 5.30 -9.00 -19.53
CA ALA A 214 6.16 -9.05 -20.70
C ALA A 214 7.36 -8.12 -20.52
N LEU A 215 8.52 -8.59 -20.95
CA LEU A 215 9.74 -7.78 -21.04
C LEU A 215 9.57 -6.69 -22.10
N TYR A 216 10.07 -5.52 -21.80
CA TYR A 216 10.20 -4.44 -22.78
C TYR A 216 11.53 -4.58 -23.52
N PRO A 217 11.52 -4.80 -24.85
CA PRO A 217 12.75 -4.91 -25.62
C PRO A 217 13.55 -3.59 -25.59
N ASN A 218 14.87 -3.68 -25.69
CA ASN A 218 15.76 -2.53 -25.60
C ASN A 218 15.45 -1.42 -26.61
N TRP A 219 15.02 -1.78 -27.82
CA TRP A 219 14.63 -0.79 -28.82
C TRP A 219 13.44 0.06 -28.38
N LEU A 220 12.43 -0.55 -27.73
CA LEU A 220 11.25 0.15 -27.21
C LEU A 220 11.63 1.09 -26.08
N ARG A 221 12.47 0.64 -25.14
CA ARG A 221 12.97 1.47 -24.03
C ARG A 221 13.71 2.70 -24.55
N ARG A 222 14.63 2.50 -25.52
CA ARG A 222 15.35 3.61 -26.17
C ARG A 222 14.42 4.56 -26.92
N PHE A 223 13.39 4.02 -27.58
CA PHE A 223 12.39 4.84 -28.26
C PHE A 223 11.58 5.70 -27.27
N LEU A 224 11.08 5.09 -26.18
CA LEU A 224 10.33 5.81 -25.15
C LEU A 224 11.19 6.90 -24.46
N ALA A 225 12.49 6.65 -24.26
CA ALA A 225 13.41 7.62 -23.72
C ALA A 225 13.63 8.82 -24.66
N ARG A 226 13.67 8.56 -25.99
CA ARG A 226 13.85 9.65 -26.99
C ARG A 226 12.59 10.43 -27.31
N VAL A 227 11.42 9.81 -27.14
CA VAL A 227 10.13 10.42 -27.50
C VAL A 227 9.17 10.36 -26.30
N PRO A 228 9.30 11.28 -25.32
CA PRO A 228 8.52 11.27 -24.07
C PRO A 228 7.00 11.31 -24.28
N PHE A 229 6.52 11.80 -25.43
CA PHE A 229 5.12 11.77 -25.79
C PHE A 229 4.53 10.35 -25.76
N PHE A 230 5.24 9.38 -26.34
CA PHE A 230 4.75 7.97 -26.34
C PHE A 230 4.79 7.33 -24.97
N LEU A 231 5.72 7.74 -24.10
CA LEU A 231 5.73 7.30 -22.70
C LEU A 231 4.48 7.80 -21.95
N ARG A 232 4.14 9.09 -22.14
CA ARG A 232 2.90 9.68 -21.59
C ARG A 232 1.65 9.01 -22.16
N ALA A 233 1.62 8.77 -23.47
CA ALA A 233 0.52 8.06 -24.12
C ALA A 233 0.38 6.61 -23.58
N SER A 234 1.49 5.90 -23.39
CA SER A 234 1.49 4.55 -22.79
C SER A 234 0.93 4.57 -21.37
N ARG A 235 1.34 5.55 -20.53
CA ARG A 235 0.77 5.74 -19.19
C ARG A 235 -0.73 6.00 -19.27
N PHE A 236 -1.17 6.90 -20.14
CA PHE A 236 -2.57 7.26 -20.34
C PHE A 236 -3.42 6.04 -20.72
N VAL A 237 -3.00 5.26 -21.71
CA VAL A 237 -3.72 4.05 -22.16
C VAL A 237 -3.80 3.02 -21.03
N LYS A 238 -2.70 2.75 -20.32
CA LYS A 238 -2.68 1.79 -19.22
C LYS A 238 -3.54 2.25 -18.04
N TYR A 239 -3.50 3.53 -17.70
CA TYR A 239 -4.36 4.11 -16.66
C TYR A 239 -5.84 3.93 -16.98
N TRP A 240 -6.28 4.37 -18.16
CA TRP A 240 -7.68 4.26 -18.56
C TRP A 240 -8.13 2.81 -18.76
N THR A 241 -7.22 1.92 -19.17
CA THR A 241 -7.52 0.48 -19.20
C THR A 241 -7.80 -0.05 -17.78
N SER A 242 -7.07 0.40 -16.78
CA SER A 242 -7.34 0.03 -15.37
C SER A 242 -8.66 0.62 -14.87
N GLU A 243 -8.95 1.88 -15.17
CA GLU A 243 -10.22 2.53 -14.83
C GLU A 243 -11.41 1.78 -15.46
N LEU A 244 -11.34 1.45 -16.75
CA LEU A 244 -12.42 0.74 -17.47
C LEU A 244 -12.66 -0.70 -16.96
N ARG A 245 -11.63 -1.34 -16.41
CA ARG A 245 -11.76 -2.66 -15.77
C ARG A 245 -12.23 -2.58 -14.31
N GLY A 246 -12.10 -1.42 -13.69
CA GLY A 246 -12.48 -1.18 -12.31
C GLY A 246 -13.88 -1.70 -11.94
N PRO A 247 -14.93 -1.42 -12.72
CA PRO A 247 -16.30 -1.89 -12.45
C PRO A 247 -16.42 -3.40 -12.22
N ILE A 248 -15.58 -4.23 -12.88
CA ILE A 248 -15.57 -5.69 -12.70
C ILE A 248 -15.10 -6.07 -11.30
N VAL A 249 -14.22 -5.23 -10.73
CA VAL A 249 -13.55 -5.51 -9.45
C VAL A 249 -14.32 -4.96 -8.26
N PHE A 250 -14.96 -3.78 -8.38
CA PHE A 250 -15.50 -3.10 -7.20
C PHE A 250 -17.01 -2.92 -7.17
N PHE A 251 -17.74 -2.99 -8.31
CA PHE A 251 -19.20 -2.90 -8.27
C PHE A 251 -19.87 -4.22 -7.87
N ASN A 252 -20.86 -4.13 -7.01
CA ASN A 252 -21.71 -5.27 -6.66
C ASN A 252 -22.71 -5.57 -7.80
N SER A 253 -22.19 -6.15 -8.87
CA SER A 253 -22.97 -6.51 -10.07
C SER A 253 -22.78 -7.99 -10.41
N ARG A 254 -23.90 -8.74 -10.49
CA ARG A 254 -23.87 -10.16 -10.85
C ARG A 254 -23.25 -10.42 -12.23
N ILE A 255 -23.51 -9.52 -13.20
CA ILE A 255 -22.99 -9.66 -14.58
C ILE A 255 -21.46 -9.44 -14.57
N LEU A 256 -21.01 -8.33 -13.98
CA LEU A 256 -19.59 -7.99 -13.92
C LEU A 256 -18.80 -9.03 -13.12
N SER A 257 -19.36 -9.51 -12.00
CA SER A 257 -18.76 -10.60 -11.21
C SER A 257 -18.59 -11.88 -12.05
N ARG A 258 -19.61 -12.27 -12.86
CA ARG A 258 -19.49 -13.44 -13.76
C ARG A 258 -18.37 -13.28 -14.80
N ILE A 259 -18.15 -12.06 -15.32
CA ILE A 259 -17.04 -11.79 -16.23
C ILE A 259 -15.70 -11.99 -15.50
N GLY A 260 -15.56 -11.43 -14.31
CA GLY A 260 -14.37 -11.61 -13.49
C GLY A 260 -14.07 -13.08 -13.14
N VAL A 261 -15.11 -13.81 -12.70
CA VAL A 261 -15.04 -15.26 -12.45
C VAL A 261 -14.59 -16.01 -13.72
N ALA A 262 -15.20 -15.73 -14.87
CA ALA A 262 -14.85 -16.39 -16.13
C ALA A 262 -13.39 -16.15 -16.52
N LEU A 263 -12.88 -14.93 -16.34
CA LEU A 263 -11.46 -14.59 -16.58
C LEU A 263 -10.52 -15.36 -15.63
N SER A 264 -10.88 -15.46 -14.36
CA SER A 264 -10.09 -16.19 -13.37
C SER A 264 -10.12 -17.70 -13.63
N ILE A 265 -11.29 -18.27 -13.88
CA ILE A 265 -11.43 -19.70 -14.20
C ILE A 265 -10.70 -20.05 -15.51
N TRP A 266 -10.76 -19.18 -16.51
CA TRP A 266 -10.00 -19.37 -17.75
C TRP A 266 -8.48 -19.40 -17.45
N ASN A 267 -7.98 -18.50 -16.62
CA ASN A 267 -6.57 -18.46 -16.20
C ASN A 267 -6.19 -19.74 -15.41
N LEU A 268 -7.07 -20.20 -14.51
CA LEU A 268 -6.87 -21.44 -13.73
C LEU A 268 -6.80 -22.66 -14.65
N ARG A 269 -7.77 -22.81 -15.58
CA ARG A 269 -7.80 -23.93 -16.52
C ARG A 269 -6.60 -23.99 -17.46
N ARG A 270 -6.03 -22.84 -17.76
CA ARG A 270 -4.80 -22.74 -18.55
C ARG A 270 -3.58 -23.28 -17.82
N GLN A 271 -3.53 -23.11 -16.50
CA GLN A 271 -2.37 -23.42 -15.67
C GLN A 271 -2.48 -24.79 -14.99
N VAL A 272 -3.68 -25.25 -14.64
CA VAL A 272 -3.91 -26.49 -13.90
C VAL A 272 -4.74 -27.46 -14.74
N LYS A 273 -4.24 -28.67 -14.92
CA LYS A 273 -4.90 -29.75 -15.72
C LYS A 273 -5.82 -30.60 -14.86
N ASP A 274 -5.42 -30.87 -13.61
CA ASP A 274 -6.17 -31.70 -12.69
C ASP A 274 -7.49 -31.04 -12.25
N PRO A 275 -8.65 -31.67 -12.48
CA PRO A 275 -9.96 -31.13 -12.10
C PRO A 275 -10.15 -31.00 -10.59
N GLU A 276 -9.61 -31.94 -9.79
CA GLU A 276 -9.75 -31.94 -8.35
C GLU A 276 -8.95 -30.78 -7.74
N LEU A 277 -7.71 -30.60 -8.17
CA LEU A 277 -6.87 -29.47 -7.78
C LEU A 277 -7.51 -28.14 -8.18
N ARG A 278 -8.12 -28.05 -9.37
CA ARG A 278 -8.88 -26.84 -9.77
C ARG A 278 -10.02 -26.54 -8.81
N GLN A 279 -10.75 -27.56 -8.33
CA GLN A 279 -11.82 -27.36 -7.37
C GLN A 279 -11.30 -26.80 -6.05
N ARG A 280 -10.18 -27.33 -5.53
CA ARG A 280 -9.53 -26.87 -4.29
C ARG A 280 -8.97 -25.45 -4.40
N LEU A 281 -8.58 -25.00 -5.60
CA LEU A 281 -8.04 -23.67 -5.88
C LEU A 281 -9.12 -22.64 -6.28
N THR A 282 -10.39 -23.04 -6.44
CA THR A 282 -11.47 -22.15 -6.81
C THR A 282 -12.12 -21.51 -5.59
N PRO A 283 -12.15 -20.17 -5.47
CA PRO A 283 -12.85 -19.49 -4.37
C PRO A 283 -14.37 -19.68 -4.40
N ASP A 284 -14.98 -19.72 -3.23
CA ASP A 284 -16.43 -19.81 -3.02
C ASP A 284 -17.11 -18.45 -2.75
N PHE A 285 -16.33 -17.38 -2.63
CA PHE A 285 -16.83 -16.02 -2.39
C PHE A 285 -16.90 -15.18 -3.66
N GLN A 286 -17.70 -14.10 -3.61
CA GLN A 286 -17.94 -13.22 -4.75
C GLN A 286 -16.63 -12.59 -5.27
N PHE A 287 -16.45 -12.60 -6.61
CA PHE A 287 -15.30 -11.98 -7.26
C PHE A 287 -15.19 -10.48 -6.92
N GLY A 288 -14.00 -10.04 -6.54
CA GLY A 288 -13.71 -8.66 -6.14
C GLY A 288 -13.96 -8.35 -4.66
N CYS A 289 -14.66 -9.21 -3.92
CA CYS A 289 -14.94 -9.02 -2.48
C CYS A 289 -13.66 -8.98 -1.64
N LYS A 290 -12.68 -9.80 -1.98
CA LYS A 290 -11.28 -9.69 -1.55
C LYS A 290 -10.44 -9.20 -2.74
N ARG A 291 -9.22 -8.69 -2.49
CA ARG A 291 -8.32 -8.25 -3.56
C ARG A 291 -8.18 -9.33 -4.62
N VAL A 292 -8.47 -8.99 -5.86
CA VAL A 292 -8.18 -9.84 -7.02
C VAL A 292 -6.69 -9.78 -7.29
N LEU A 293 -6.05 -10.95 -7.32
CA LEU A 293 -4.62 -11.07 -7.52
C LEU A 293 -4.29 -11.27 -9.00
N VAL A 294 -3.05 -10.99 -9.38
CA VAL A 294 -2.56 -11.17 -10.74
C VAL A 294 -1.33 -12.06 -10.74
N SER A 295 -1.35 -13.14 -11.52
CA SER A 295 -0.21 -14.02 -11.72
C SER A 295 -0.34 -14.83 -13.00
N ASP A 296 0.81 -15.16 -13.62
CA ASP A 296 0.86 -16.01 -14.80
C ASP A 296 1.36 -17.43 -14.50
N ASP A 297 1.86 -17.69 -13.29
CA ASP A 297 2.60 -18.89 -12.89
C ASP A 297 2.24 -19.47 -11.50
N TYR A 298 1.51 -18.74 -10.66
CA TYR A 298 1.15 -19.20 -9.31
C TYR A 298 0.44 -20.55 -9.32
N TRP A 299 -0.60 -20.70 -10.12
CA TRP A 299 -1.35 -21.93 -10.15
C TRP A 299 -0.60 -23.06 -10.85
N ALA A 300 0.27 -22.74 -11.82
CA ALA A 300 1.13 -23.73 -12.46
C ALA A 300 2.15 -24.33 -11.48
N SER A 301 2.46 -23.63 -10.39
CA SER A 301 3.35 -24.17 -9.36
C SER A 301 2.80 -25.43 -8.70
N PHE A 302 1.48 -25.55 -8.58
CA PHE A 302 0.83 -26.71 -7.95
C PHE A 302 0.75 -27.95 -8.85
N GLU A 303 1.11 -27.86 -10.13
CA GLU A 303 1.30 -29.00 -11.04
C GLU A 303 2.69 -29.65 -10.90
N ARG A 304 3.56 -29.08 -10.05
CA ARG A 304 4.88 -29.64 -9.79
C ARG A 304 4.79 -30.74 -8.76
N GLU A 305 5.54 -31.81 -8.94
CA GLU A 305 5.60 -32.97 -8.02
C GLU A 305 6.08 -32.59 -6.60
N ASN A 306 6.88 -31.51 -6.50
CA ASN A 306 7.42 -31.03 -5.23
C ASN A 306 6.59 -29.92 -4.57
N VAL A 307 5.35 -29.68 -5.02
CA VAL A 307 4.47 -28.64 -4.43
C VAL A 307 3.17 -29.26 -3.98
N ASP A 308 2.87 -29.15 -2.70
CA ASP A 308 1.63 -29.65 -2.09
C ASP A 308 0.73 -28.51 -1.62
N LEU A 309 -0.58 -28.64 -1.89
CA LEU A 309 -1.61 -27.72 -1.42
C LEU A 309 -2.29 -28.28 -0.19
N VAL A 310 -1.99 -27.71 0.99
CA VAL A 310 -2.57 -28.09 2.27
C VAL A 310 -3.79 -27.22 2.56
N ILE A 311 -4.98 -27.83 2.59
CA ILE A 311 -6.25 -27.12 2.87
C ILE A 311 -6.77 -27.34 4.29
N ASP A 312 -6.19 -28.30 4.99
CA ASP A 312 -6.54 -28.58 6.38
C ASP A 312 -6.09 -27.47 7.30
N SER A 313 -6.93 -27.17 8.29
CA SER A 313 -6.64 -26.10 9.23
C SER A 313 -5.41 -26.43 10.06
N ILE A 314 -4.53 -25.45 10.21
CA ILE A 314 -3.38 -25.55 11.11
C ILE A 314 -3.90 -25.68 12.54
N GLU A 315 -3.43 -26.69 13.27
CA GLU A 315 -3.64 -26.88 14.70
C GLU A 315 -2.58 -26.12 15.50
N GLY A 316 -1.31 -26.26 15.11
CA GLY A 316 -0.17 -25.60 15.74
C GLY A 316 1.12 -25.80 14.95
N ILE A 317 2.17 -25.17 15.44
CA ILE A 317 3.54 -25.35 14.96
C ILE A 317 4.31 -26.10 16.02
N GLU A 318 5.04 -27.12 15.58
CA GLU A 318 5.91 -27.97 16.40
C GLU A 318 7.36 -27.73 16.00
N SER A 319 8.31 -28.32 16.76
CA SER A 319 9.75 -28.15 16.53
C SER A 319 10.19 -28.51 15.10
N LYS A 320 9.52 -29.46 14.44
CA LYS A 320 9.88 -29.99 13.11
C LYS A 320 8.92 -29.60 11.99
N GLY A 321 7.90 -28.79 12.25
CA GLY A 321 6.94 -28.43 11.19
C GLY A 321 5.57 -28.00 11.67
N ILE A 322 4.58 -28.15 10.81
CA ILE A 322 3.21 -27.67 11.01
C ILE A 322 2.26 -28.84 11.20
N ARG A 323 1.56 -28.90 12.35
CA ARG A 323 0.51 -29.85 12.63
C ARG A 323 -0.82 -29.34 12.09
N THR A 324 -1.54 -30.16 11.35
CA THR A 324 -2.90 -29.90 10.90
C THR A 324 -3.92 -30.65 11.73
N LYS A 325 -5.18 -30.18 11.73
CA LYS A 325 -6.25 -30.75 12.58
C LYS A 325 -6.66 -32.19 12.23
N ASP A 326 -6.31 -32.68 11.05
CA ASP A 326 -6.44 -34.09 10.67
C ASP A 326 -5.39 -35.00 11.32
N GLY A 327 -4.46 -34.43 12.11
CA GLY A 327 -3.39 -35.12 12.79
C GLY A 327 -2.09 -35.26 11.97
N SER A 328 -2.05 -34.74 10.74
CA SER A 328 -0.85 -34.81 9.89
C SER A 328 0.22 -33.81 10.32
N LEU A 329 1.48 -34.23 10.33
CA LEU A 329 2.64 -33.35 10.51
C LEU A 329 3.29 -33.09 9.16
N HIS A 330 3.28 -31.84 8.75
CA HIS A 330 3.98 -31.37 7.56
C HIS A 330 5.38 -30.88 7.97
N GLU A 331 6.37 -31.76 7.80
CA GLU A 331 7.74 -31.44 8.17
C GLU A 331 8.28 -30.29 7.30
N ALA A 332 8.97 -29.34 7.93
CA ALA A 332 9.58 -28.19 7.30
C ALA A 332 10.94 -27.87 7.91
N ASP A 333 11.87 -27.44 7.08
CA ASP A 333 13.16 -26.88 7.46
C ASP A 333 13.09 -25.34 7.53
N ALA A 334 12.11 -24.76 6.81
CA ALA A 334 11.81 -23.34 6.88
C ALA A 334 10.30 -23.05 6.76
N ILE A 335 9.81 -22.03 7.47
CA ILE A 335 8.45 -21.51 7.38
C ILE A 335 8.46 -20.07 6.89
N VAL A 336 7.74 -19.81 5.80
CA VAL A 336 7.54 -18.48 5.23
C VAL A 336 6.14 -17.99 5.55
N LEU A 337 6.04 -16.93 6.34
CA LEU A 337 4.79 -16.28 6.69
C LEU A 337 4.41 -15.26 5.62
N ALA A 338 3.44 -15.59 4.76
CA ALA A 338 2.83 -14.70 3.77
C ALA A 338 1.47 -14.19 4.30
N THR A 339 1.43 -13.79 5.57
CA THR A 339 0.23 -13.52 6.35
C THR A 339 -0.22 -12.05 6.32
N GLY A 340 0.47 -11.22 5.54
CA GLY A 340 0.10 -9.83 5.28
C GLY A 340 0.58 -8.85 6.34
N PHE A 341 -0.11 -7.71 6.44
CA PHE A 341 0.32 -6.57 7.25
C PHE A 341 -0.74 -6.18 8.27
N LYS A 342 -0.29 -5.59 9.37
CA LYS A 342 -1.17 -4.83 10.26
C LYS A 342 -1.53 -3.53 9.52
N LEU A 343 -2.81 -3.38 9.19
CA LEU A 343 -3.24 -2.16 8.53
C LEU A 343 -3.39 -1.05 9.57
N GLY A 344 -2.47 -0.10 9.53
CA GLY A 344 -2.44 1.04 10.43
C GLY A 344 -3.57 2.08 10.22
N LEU A 345 -4.70 1.65 9.62
CA LEU A 345 -5.87 2.53 9.42
C LEU A 345 -6.86 2.49 10.59
N ALA A 346 -6.60 1.69 11.61
CA ALA A 346 -7.46 1.63 12.81
C ALA A 346 -6.88 2.45 13.98
N THR A 347 -5.56 2.72 13.94
CA THR A 347 -4.84 3.45 15.00
C THR A 347 -3.80 4.37 14.37
N ALA A 348 -3.42 5.40 15.09
CA ALA A 348 -2.27 6.22 14.72
C ALA A 348 -0.99 5.38 14.77
N PRO A 349 0.00 5.63 13.89
CA PRO A 349 1.28 4.91 13.88
C PRO A 349 2.12 5.21 15.14
N PHE A 350 1.88 6.34 15.79
CA PHE A 350 2.43 6.84 17.06
C PHE A 350 1.44 7.85 17.66
N PRO A 351 1.54 8.25 18.93
CA PRO A 351 0.67 9.25 19.52
C PRO A 351 0.66 10.56 18.73
N ILE A 352 -0.50 10.92 18.16
CA ILE A 352 -0.73 12.17 17.43
C ILE A 352 -1.80 12.94 18.23
N ILE A 353 -1.40 14.06 18.82
CA ILE A 353 -2.19 14.85 19.74
C ILE A 353 -2.53 16.18 19.06
N GLY A 354 -3.79 16.35 18.70
CA GLY A 354 -4.31 17.53 18.05
C GLY A 354 -4.75 18.63 19.02
N ARG A 355 -5.70 19.45 18.55
CA ARG A 355 -6.27 20.55 19.34
C ARG A 355 -6.94 20.03 20.60
N GLN A 356 -6.88 20.84 21.66
CA GLN A 356 -7.47 20.54 22.98
C GLN A 356 -6.96 19.23 23.60
N GLY A 357 -5.78 18.76 23.16
CA GLY A 357 -5.19 17.52 23.66
C GLY A 357 -5.84 16.23 23.13
N ARG A 358 -6.77 16.33 22.18
CA ARG A 358 -7.44 15.17 21.58
C ARG A 358 -6.47 14.33 20.80
N THR A 359 -6.42 13.03 21.07
CA THR A 359 -5.60 12.09 20.30
C THR A 359 -6.28 11.62 19.02
N LEU A 360 -5.49 11.21 18.03
CA LEU A 360 -6.03 10.67 16.78
C LEU A 360 -6.77 9.33 17.01
N ASP A 361 -6.31 8.53 17.96
CA ASP A 361 -6.97 7.28 18.35
C ASP A 361 -8.36 7.54 18.95
N GLU A 362 -8.50 8.58 19.78
CA GLU A 362 -9.82 9.01 20.25
C GLU A 362 -10.72 9.51 19.12
N ALA A 363 -10.15 10.25 18.14
CA ALA A 363 -10.90 10.71 16.98
C ALA A 363 -11.35 9.54 16.08
N TRP A 364 -10.63 8.44 16.09
CA TRP A 364 -10.86 7.24 15.30
C TRP A 364 -11.46 6.05 16.08
N ALA A 365 -11.88 6.25 17.33
CA ALA A 365 -12.47 5.18 18.15
C ALA A 365 -13.68 4.49 17.49
N GLY A 366 -14.43 5.20 16.63
CA GLY A 366 -15.52 4.65 15.80
C GLY A 366 -15.09 4.15 14.41
N GLY A 367 -13.79 4.03 14.16
CA GLY A 367 -13.20 3.71 12.84
C GLY A 367 -12.47 4.90 12.24
N ALA A 368 -11.44 4.63 11.46
CA ALA A 368 -10.61 5.67 10.84
C ALA A 368 -11.39 6.48 9.81
N VAL A 369 -11.53 7.77 10.03
CA VAL A 369 -12.24 8.71 9.15
C VAL A 369 -11.38 9.94 8.86
N ALA A 370 -11.49 10.45 7.63
CA ALA A 370 -10.82 11.69 7.24
C ALA A 370 -11.57 12.36 6.07
N TYR A 371 -11.51 13.67 5.99
CA TYR A 371 -12.01 14.39 4.83
C TYR A 371 -11.09 14.15 3.63
N LYS A 372 -11.65 13.64 2.54
CA LYS A 372 -10.93 13.22 1.32
C LYS A 372 -9.76 12.26 1.61
N GLY A 373 -9.80 11.54 2.75
CA GLY A 373 -8.73 10.65 3.18
C GLY A 373 -7.41 11.34 3.53
N MET A 374 -7.43 12.63 3.85
CA MET A 374 -6.23 13.44 4.09
C MET A 374 -6.23 14.19 5.40
N THR A 375 -7.33 14.87 5.76
CA THR A 375 -7.38 15.76 6.90
C THR A 375 -8.43 15.31 7.90
N VAL A 376 -8.15 15.47 9.19
CA VAL A 376 -9.01 15.06 10.29
C VAL A 376 -9.32 16.29 11.15
N ALA A 377 -10.59 16.50 11.49
CA ALA A 377 -11.03 17.61 12.31
C ALA A 377 -10.40 17.57 13.71
N GLY A 378 -9.83 18.69 14.12
CA GLY A 378 -9.03 18.81 15.33
C GLY A 378 -7.54 18.54 15.14
N PHE A 379 -7.09 18.24 13.90
CA PHE A 379 -5.69 18.02 13.58
C PHE A 379 -5.26 18.96 12.44
N PRO A 380 -5.17 20.26 12.71
CA PRO A 380 -4.92 21.27 11.71
C PRO A 380 -3.53 21.12 11.08
N ASN A 381 -3.39 21.50 9.82
CA ASN A 381 -2.13 21.45 9.07
C ASN A 381 -1.47 20.05 9.00
N TRP A 382 -2.21 18.97 9.32
CA TRP A 382 -1.77 17.57 9.26
C TRP A 382 -2.40 16.89 8.04
N PHE A 383 -1.56 16.46 7.08
CA PHE A 383 -2.00 15.83 5.85
C PHE A 383 -1.55 14.37 5.79
N ILE A 384 -2.50 13.45 5.89
CA ILE A 384 -2.25 12.01 5.78
C ILE A 384 -2.22 11.64 4.29
N MET A 385 -1.15 10.98 3.86
CA MET A 385 -1.06 10.39 2.53
C MET A 385 -1.52 8.93 2.60
N MET A 386 -2.42 8.55 1.69
CA MET A 386 -3.05 7.22 1.70
C MET A 386 -3.83 6.91 2.99
N GLY A 387 -4.50 7.92 3.53
CA GLY A 387 -5.35 7.77 4.71
C GLY A 387 -6.68 7.05 4.41
N PRO A 388 -7.66 7.14 5.32
CA PRO A 388 -8.93 6.42 5.24
C PRO A 388 -9.66 6.60 3.92
N ASN A 389 -10.21 5.50 3.38
CA ASN A 389 -10.98 5.46 2.14
C ASN A 389 -10.24 6.00 0.89
N THR A 390 -8.95 5.70 0.77
CA THR A 390 -8.14 6.07 -0.39
C THR A 390 -7.43 4.89 -1.06
N GLY A 391 -7.62 3.68 -0.54
CA GLY A 391 -7.09 2.47 -1.16
C GLY A 391 -7.78 2.18 -2.51
N PRO A 392 -7.05 2.04 -3.63
CA PRO A 392 -7.63 1.63 -4.90
C PRO A 392 -7.84 0.11 -4.96
N GLY A 393 -8.99 -0.30 -5.47
CA GLY A 393 -9.24 -1.73 -5.76
C GLY A 393 -8.73 -2.18 -7.13
N HIS A 394 -8.38 -1.25 -8.05
CA HIS A 394 -8.23 -1.54 -9.48
C HIS A 394 -7.10 -0.81 -10.21
N THR A 395 -6.46 0.18 -9.57
CA THR A 395 -5.44 1.03 -10.19
C THR A 395 -4.31 1.36 -9.20
N SER A 396 -3.42 2.28 -9.58
CA SER A 396 -2.27 2.67 -8.78
C SER A 396 -2.64 3.55 -7.59
N VAL A 397 -2.11 3.23 -6.42
CA VAL A 397 -2.16 4.10 -5.22
C VAL A 397 -1.53 5.46 -5.49
N LEU A 398 -0.54 5.55 -6.39
CA LEU A 398 0.17 6.80 -6.69
C LEU A 398 -0.73 7.87 -7.31
N VAL A 399 -1.81 7.48 -8.00
CA VAL A 399 -2.80 8.42 -8.52
C VAL A 399 -3.50 9.16 -7.39
N TYR A 400 -3.84 8.45 -6.31
CA TYR A 400 -4.45 9.04 -5.12
C TYR A 400 -3.43 9.90 -4.37
N THR A 401 -2.23 9.37 -4.16
CA THR A 401 -1.14 10.08 -3.46
C THR A 401 -0.79 11.40 -4.17
N GLU A 402 -0.67 11.41 -5.49
CA GLU A 402 -0.38 12.65 -6.25
C GLU A 402 -1.51 13.68 -6.14
N ALA A 403 -2.77 13.22 -6.14
CA ALA A 403 -3.92 14.10 -5.93
C ALA A 403 -3.94 14.70 -4.51
N GLN A 404 -3.56 13.90 -3.51
CA GLN A 404 -3.42 14.35 -2.11
C GLN A 404 -2.27 15.34 -1.94
N ILE A 405 -1.11 15.07 -2.51
CA ILE A 405 0.03 15.99 -2.52
C ILE A 405 -0.36 17.33 -3.15
N SER A 406 -1.07 17.30 -4.29
CA SER A 406 -1.56 18.50 -4.95
C SER A 406 -2.51 19.31 -4.07
N HIS A 407 -3.38 18.64 -3.31
CA HIS A 407 -4.31 19.29 -2.38
C HIS A 407 -3.59 19.88 -1.17
N ALA A 408 -2.68 19.14 -0.54
CA ALA A 408 -1.85 19.61 0.56
C ALA A 408 -1.01 20.84 0.15
N LEU A 409 -0.43 20.81 -1.06
CA LEU A 409 0.33 21.95 -1.60
C LEU A 409 -0.53 23.20 -1.77
N GLN A 410 -1.81 23.07 -2.15
CA GLN A 410 -2.73 24.22 -2.21
C GLN A 410 -2.98 24.78 -0.80
N ALA A 411 -3.23 23.93 0.20
CA ALA A 411 -3.40 24.35 1.58
C ALA A 411 -2.15 25.06 2.13
N ILE A 412 -0.96 24.52 1.88
CA ILE A 412 0.30 25.14 2.27
C ILE A 412 0.46 26.52 1.65
N LYS A 413 0.15 26.66 0.36
CA LYS A 413 0.21 27.96 -0.32
C LYS A 413 -0.79 28.96 0.25
N THR A 414 -2.01 28.53 0.61
CA THR A 414 -3.01 29.36 1.28
C THR A 414 -2.52 29.81 2.64
N LEU A 415 -2.04 28.87 3.49
CA LEU A 415 -1.45 29.19 4.79
C LEU A 415 -0.36 30.26 4.70
N MET A 416 0.54 30.13 3.72
CA MET A 416 1.63 31.08 3.49
C MET A 416 1.15 32.42 2.95
N ALA A 417 0.20 32.43 1.98
CA ALA A 417 -0.25 33.65 1.32
C ALA A 417 -1.12 34.53 2.24
N GLU A 418 -1.98 33.88 3.03
CA GLU A 418 -2.92 34.57 3.93
C GLU A 418 -2.36 34.72 5.35
N ASN A 419 -1.13 34.30 5.59
CA ASN A 419 -0.45 34.34 6.90
C ASN A 419 -1.28 33.67 8.00
N LEU A 420 -1.85 32.51 7.70
CA LEU A 420 -2.68 31.78 8.65
C LEU A 420 -1.82 30.96 9.61
N LYS A 421 -2.28 30.91 10.86
CA LYS A 421 -1.72 30.06 11.90
C LYS A 421 -2.02 28.58 11.60
N TYR A 422 -3.27 28.31 11.25
CA TYR A 422 -3.68 26.96 10.85
C TYR A 422 -4.94 26.98 9.94
N MET A 423 -5.13 25.84 9.28
CA MET A 423 -6.35 25.41 8.60
C MET A 423 -6.77 24.06 9.19
N ASP A 424 -7.95 23.98 9.76
CA ASP A 424 -8.53 22.78 10.35
C ASP A 424 -9.83 22.44 9.62
N ILE A 425 -9.98 21.20 9.16
CA ILE A 425 -11.22 20.80 8.48
C ILE A 425 -12.38 20.85 9.46
N ARG A 426 -13.50 21.43 9.06
CA ARG A 426 -14.70 21.50 9.88
C ARG A 426 -15.27 20.09 10.13
N GLN A 427 -15.66 19.82 11.38
CA GLN A 427 -16.19 18.51 11.77
C GLN A 427 -17.43 18.12 10.96
N ASP A 428 -18.38 19.07 10.76
CA ASP A 428 -19.61 18.82 9.99
C ASP A 428 -19.32 18.45 8.52
N VAL A 429 -18.30 19.07 7.90
CA VAL A 429 -17.88 18.77 6.53
C VAL A 429 -17.23 17.38 6.44
N GLN A 430 -16.38 17.04 7.41
CA GLN A 430 -15.78 15.71 7.50
C GLN A 430 -16.88 14.64 7.66
N ASP A 431 -17.84 14.85 8.55
CA ASP A 431 -18.90 13.89 8.84
C ASP A 431 -19.79 13.66 7.61
N GLN A 432 -20.20 14.74 6.92
CA GLN A 432 -20.98 14.67 5.69
C GLN A 432 -20.22 13.90 4.59
N TYR A 433 -18.93 14.17 4.44
CA TYR A 433 -18.09 13.45 3.46
C TYR A 433 -18.06 11.95 3.79
N ASN A 434 -17.74 11.58 5.04
CA ASN A 434 -17.64 10.16 5.43
C ASN A 434 -18.99 9.44 5.34
N ALA A 435 -20.10 10.08 5.72
CA ALA A 435 -21.44 9.55 5.53
C ALA A 435 -21.72 9.26 4.04
N SER A 436 -21.32 10.17 3.14
CA SER A 436 -21.47 9.97 1.71
C SER A 436 -20.64 8.80 1.18
N ILE A 437 -19.40 8.62 1.67
CA ILE A 437 -18.52 7.50 1.34
C ILE A 437 -19.13 6.17 1.81
N GLN A 438 -19.59 6.08 3.06
CA GLN A 438 -20.19 4.86 3.59
C GLN A 438 -21.54 4.53 2.89
N LYS A 439 -22.33 5.52 2.49
CA LYS A 439 -23.52 5.31 1.66
C LYS A 439 -23.17 4.67 0.30
N ARG A 440 -22.11 5.14 -0.34
CA ARG A 440 -21.62 4.57 -1.62
C ARG A 440 -21.05 3.17 -1.42
N MET A 441 -20.39 2.92 -0.29
CA MET A 441 -19.77 1.64 0.04
C MET A 441 -20.79 0.48 0.03
N LYS A 442 -22.05 0.75 0.39
CA LYS A 442 -23.14 -0.23 0.34
C LYS A 442 -23.42 -0.81 -1.05
N HIS A 443 -23.02 -0.11 -2.11
CA HIS A 443 -23.17 -0.54 -3.51
C HIS A 443 -21.92 -1.26 -4.04
N MET A 444 -20.87 -1.37 -3.22
CA MET A 444 -19.63 -2.04 -3.61
C MET A 444 -19.66 -3.51 -3.23
N VAL A 445 -18.85 -4.31 -3.91
CA VAL A 445 -18.76 -5.76 -3.68
C VAL A 445 -18.18 -6.12 -2.31
N TRP A 446 -17.46 -5.22 -1.69
CA TRP A 446 -16.65 -5.49 -0.50
C TRP A 446 -17.43 -5.83 0.78
N GLY A 447 -18.70 -5.48 0.84
CA GLY A 447 -19.61 -5.90 1.93
C GLY A 447 -20.09 -7.36 1.83
N GLY A 448 -19.75 -8.07 0.76
CA GLY A 448 -20.27 -9.41 0.47
C GLY A 448 -19.50 -10.57 1.11
N CYS A 449 -18.38 -10.33 1.81
CA CYS A 449 -17.58 -11.37 2.46
C CYS A 449 -16.74 -10.81 3.62
N LYS A 450 -16.32 -11.69 4.51
CA LYS A 450 -15.33 -11.34 5.54
C LYS A 450 -13.97 -11.09 4.89
N SER A 451 -13.48 -9.87 4.99
CA SER A 451 -12.16 -9.48 4.47
C SER A 451 -11.50 -8.48 5.41
N TRP A 452 -10.19 -8.31 5.30
CA TRP A 452 -9.43 -7.31 6.04
C TRP A 452 -9.79 -5.85 5.68
N TYR A 453 -10.63 -5.65 4.67
CA TYR A 453 -11.17 -4.34 4.31
C TYR A 453 -12.24 -3.84 5.29
N LEU A 454 -12.88 -4.77 6.03
CA LEU A 454 -14.01 -4.47 6.89
C LEU A 454 -13.60 -4.47 8.35
N ASN A 455 -14.08 -3.50 9.08
CA ASN A 455 -14.07 -3.50 10.54
C ASN A 455 -15.09 -4.51 11.09
N GLU A 456 -15.09 -4.72 12.41
CA GLU A 456 -16.01 -5.64 13.08
C GLU A 456 -17.49 -5.27 12.90
N ASP A 457 -17.80 -3.97 12.78
CA ASP A 457 -19.14 -3.44 12.49
C ASP A 457 -19.56 -3.54 11.01
N GLY A 458 -18.68 -4.07 10.15
CA GLY A 458 -18.90 -4.20 8.70
C GLY A 458 -18.64 -2.92 7.90
N SER A 459 -18.21 -1.84 8.53
CA SER A 459 -17.78 -0.63 7.83
C SER A 459 -16.46 -0.82 7.09
N ASN A 460 -16.27 -0.10 5.97
CA ASN A 460 -15.03 -0.13 5.20
C ASN A 460 -14.37 1.24 5.23
N HIS A 461 -13.25 1.33 5.92
CA HIS A 461 -12.44 2.54 6.03
C HIS A 461 -11.16 2.50 5.16
N SER A 462 -10.95 1.45 4.38
CA SER A 462 -9.73 1.25 3.60
C SER A 462 -9.85 1.73 2.15
N LEU A 463 -10.92 1.31 1.46
CA LEU A 463 -11.04 1.47 0.02
C LEU A 463 -11.87 2.71 -0.38
N TYR A 464 -11.57 3.26 -1.57
CA TYR A 464 -12.37 4.30 -2.18
C TYR A 464 -13.51 3.71 -3.03
N PRO A 465 -14.78 4.07 -2.78
CA PRO A 465 -15.93 3.52 -3.50
C PRO A 465 -16.17 4.20 -4.85
N GLY A 466 -15.24 4.05 -5.79
CA GLY A 466 -15.39 4.64 -7.12
C GLY A 466 -14.11 4.66 -7.94
N PHE A 467 -14.14 5.42 -9.01
CA PHE A 467 -13.04 5.60 -9.93
C PHE A 467 -11.94 6.52 -9.36
N ALA A 468 -10.69 6.23 -9.67
CA ALA A 468 -9.58 7.11 -9.28
C ALA A 468 -9.67 8.47 -9.99
N ALA A 469 -10.13 8.51 -11.23
CA ALA A 469 -10.40 9.75 -11.95
C ALA A 469 -11.40 10.66 -11.19
N GLU A 470 -12.46 10.07 -10.62
CA GLU A 470 -13.42 10.82 -9.79
C GLU A 470 -12.74 11.38 -8.54
N TYR A 471 -11.92 10.57 -7.85
CA TYR A 471 -11.18 11.03 -6.69
C TYR A 471 -10.28 12.23 -7.03
N VAL A 472 -9.52 12.14 -8.11
CA VAL A 472 -8.66 13.23 -8.60
C VAL A 472 -9.47 14.51 -8.84
N LEU A 473 -10.64 14.40 -9.48
CA LEU A 473 -11.51 15.56 -9.73
C LEU A 473 -12.04 16.17 -8.44
N ARG A 474 -12.46 15.35 -7.47
CA ARG A 474 -13.00 15.80 -6.18
C ARG A 474 -11.93 16.45 -5.29
N THR A 475 -10.68 16.04 -5.42
CA THR A 475 -9.56 16.58 -4.62
C THR A 475 -8.83 17.72 -5.30
N ARG A 476 -9.08 17.94 -6.60
CA ARG A 476 -8.34 18.90 -7.45
C ARG A 476 -8.31 20.31 -6.91
N LYS A 477 -9.40 20.76 -6.25
CA LYS A 477 -9.52 22.12 -5.74
C LYS A 477 -9.69 22.09 -4.22
N LEU A 478 -8.86 22.88 -3.53
CA LEU A 478 -9.07 23.25 -2.15
C LEU A 478 -10.28 24.18 -2.06
N ARG A 479 -11.13 23.97 -1.09
CA ARG A 479 -12.31 24.81 -0.78
C ARG A 479 -12.08 25.41 0.59
N SER A 480 -11.72 26.67 0.67
CA SER A 480 -11.37 27.33 1.93
C SER A 480 -12.56 27.36 2.90
N GLU A 481 -13.79 27.38 2.37
CA GLU A 481 -15.03 27.32 3.14
C GLU A 481 -15.24 26.01 3.92
N ASP A 482 -14.54 24.95 3.54
CA ASP A 482 -14.58 23.65 4.25
C ASP A 482 -13.73 23.67 5.54
N TYR A 483 -12.90 24.71 5.74
CA TYR A 483 -11.91 24.77 6.81
C TYR A 483 -12.21 25.92 7.79
N GLU A 484 -11.95 25.67 9.06
CA GLU A 484 -11.74 26.72 10.07
C GLU A 484 -10.31 27.22 9.94
N THR A 485 -10.12 28.52 10.02
CA THR A 485 -8.80 29.14 9.94
C THR A 485 -8.58 30.08 11.12
N ALA A 486 -7.35 30.19 11.56
CA ALA A 486 -6.92 31.22 12.51
C ALA A 486 -5.74 32.00 11.90
N ALA A 487 -5.75 33.32 12.08
CA ALA A 487 -4.60 34.17 11.77
C ALA A 487 -3.67 34.30 12.98
N PHE A 488 -2.46 34.81 12.76
CA PHE A 488 -1.51 35.16 13.82
C PHE A 488 -1.96 36.35 14.61
#